data_82312d17421eec59f65a49ddfd10febb
#
_entry.id   82312d17421eec59f65a49ddfd10febb
#
_cell.length_a   1.000
_cell.length_b   1.000
_cell.length_c   1.000
_cell.angle_alpha   90.00
_cell.angle_beta   90.00
_cell.angle_gamma   90.00
#
_symmetry.space_group_name_H-M   'P 1'
#
loop_
_entity.id
_entity.type
_entity.pdbx_description
1 polymer ?
#
loop_
_entity_poly.entity_id
_entity_poly.type
_entity_poly.pdbx_seq_one_letter_code
_entity_poly.pdbx_strand_id
1 'polypeptide(L)'
;KATPTELHKQKTIYTNRVRRLAVRSDNMKTDRVITAMIEYFESDKKRIHHFLKVYSFAKTIGESENLLPDDQELLEISAIVHDIGIKVSEEKYNSSAGKYQELEGPHEAEKLLAALGYEKTFIDKVCYLVGHHHTYGNIDTLPYRILVEADFLVNLYEDDSSRSAAEQAYDKIFRTNTGKNLLKIMFLIP
;
A
#
# COMPACT_ATOMS: atom_id res chain seq x y z
N LYS A 1 7.15 6.54 49.43
CA LYS A 1 6.36 5.57 48.61
C LYS A 1 5.42 6.39 47.75
N ALA A 2 5.45 6.19 46.41
CA ALA A 2 4.60 6.93 45.47
C ALA A 2 3.12 6.60 45.72
N THR A 3 2.27 7.59 45.60
CA THR A 3 0.81 7.40 45.77
C THR A 3 0.22 6.62 44.56
N PRO A 4 -0.94 5.94 44.71
CA PRO A 4 -1.59 5.25 43.60
C PRO A 4 -1.84 6.17 42.40
N THR A 5 -2.09 7.44 42.62
CA THR A 5 -2.32 8.47 41.58
C THR A 5 -1.04 8.80 40.80
N GLU A 6 0.12 8.85 41.48
CA GLU A 6 1.42 9.08 40.84
C GLU A 6 1.86 7.88 40.01
N LEU A 7 1.64 6.67 40.51
CA LEU A 7 1.87 5.42 39.74
C LEU A 7 1.01 5.32 38.45
N HIS A 8 -0.24 5.76 38.55
CA HIS A 8 -1.13 5.79 37.38
C HIS A 8 -0.66 6.80 36.34
N LYS A 9 -0.28 8.03 36.79
CA LYS A 9 0.29 9.05 35.88
C LYS A 9 1.59 8.57 35.20
N GLN A 10 2.49 7.94 35.95
CA GLN A 10 3.74 7.41 35.41
C GLN A 10 3.49 6.29 34.37
N LYS A 11 2.54 5.38 34.63
CA LYS A 11 2.14 4.35 33.66
C LYS A 11 1.58 4.97 32.36
N THR A 12 0.71 5.97 32.49
CA THR A 12 0.12 6.67 31.34
C THR A 12 1.18 7.39 30.50
N ILE A 13 2.13 8.07 31.15
CA ILE A 13 3.25 8.76 30.49
C ILE A 13 4.15 7.74 29.77
N TYR A 14 4.47 6.62 30.41
CA TYR A 14 5.27 5.54 29.83
C TYR A 14 4.58 4.92 28.61
N THR A 15 3.30 4.59 28.73
CA THR A 15 2.50 4.01 27.63
C THR A 15 2.42 4.98 26.43
N ASN A 16 2.22 6.28 26.68
CA ASN A 16 2.20 7.30 25.62
C ASN A 16 3.58 7.51 24.98
N ARG A 17 4.66 7.40 25.76
CA ARG A 17 6.03 7.49 25.24
C ARG A 17 6.40 6.28 24.40
N VAL A 18 6.02 5.07 24.81
CA VAL A 18 6.22 3.83 24.03
C VAL A 18 5.41 3.88 22.73
N ARG A 19 4.14 4.31 22.76
CA ARG A 19 3.33 4.53 21.56
C ARG A 19 3.98 5.55 20.60
N ARG A 20 4.49 6.69 21.10
CA ARG A 20 5.18 7.69 20.26
C ARG A 20 6.48 7.15 19.67
N LEU A 21 7.21 6.29 20.36
CA LEU A 21 8.42 5.66 19.85
C LEU A 21 8.12 4.58 18.80
N ALA A 22 7.06 3.79 18.99
CA ALA A 22 6.58 2.83 18.02
C ALA A 22 6.15 3.53 16.71
N VAL A 23 5.24 4.51 16.80
CA VAL A 23 4.80 5.31 15.63
C VAL A 23 5.98 6.00 14.91
N ARG A 24 7.01 6.44 15.64
CA ARG A 24 8.20 7.06 15.05
C ARG A 24 9.12 6.03 14.37
N SER A 25 9.16 4.79 14.89
CA SER A 25 9.89 3.67 14.28
C SER A 25 9.22 3.22 12.96
N ASP A 26 7.89 3.15 12.92
CA ASP A 26 7.12 2.69 11.78
C ASP A 26 7.18 3.72 10.63
N ASN A 27 7.01 5.02 10.91
CA ASN A 27 7.21 6.07 9.91
C ASN A 27 8.63 6.06 9.32
N MET A 28 9.65 5.77 10.12
CA MET A 28 11.04 5.65 9.61
C MET A 28 11.22 4.49 8.63
N LYS A 29 10.47 3.37 8.80
CA LYS A 29 10.53 2.23 7.87
C LYS A 29 9.90 2.58 6.53
N THR A 30 8.70 3.14 6.54
CA THR A 30 7.97 3.54 5.33
C THR A 30 8.74 4.59 4.53
N ASP A 31 9.29 5.62 5.17
CA ASP A 31 10.11 6.66 4.53
C ASP A 31 11.33 6.08 3.80
N ARG A 32 11.96 5.04 4.35
CA ARG A 32 13.10 4.36 3.72
C ARG A 32 12.67 3.59 2.46
N VAL A 33 11.50 2.94 2.49
CA VAL A 33 10.98 2.23 1.30
C VAL A 33 10.59 3.21 0.21
N ILE A 34 9.93 4.32 0.55
CA ILE A 34 9.61 5.40 -0.40
C ILE A 34 10.90 5.92 -1.06
N THR A 35 11.93 6.23 -0.26
CA THR A 35 13.21 6.73 -0.78
C THR A 35 13.85 5.70 -1.71
N ALA A 36 13.92 4.43 -1.31
CA ALA A 36 14.48 3.37 -2.14
C ALA A 36 13.71 3.16 -3.45
N MET A 37 12.38 3.31 -3.44
CA MET A 37 11.57 3.23 -4.67
C MET A 37 11.77 4.44 -5.57
N ILE A 38 11.96 5.64 -5.02
CA ILE A 38 12.33 6.82 -5.81
C ILE A 38 13.69 6.60 -6.48
N GLU A 39 14.68 6.08 -5.74
CA GLU A 39 15.99 5.72 -6.28
C GLU A 39 15.91 4.63 -7.35
N TYR A 40 15.04 3.60 -7.15
CA TYR A 40 14.82 2.52 -8.11
C TYR A 40 14.26 3.02 -9.45
N PHE A 41 13.26 3.90 -9.42
CA PHE A 41 12.64 4.47 -10.62
C PHE A 41 13.38 5.68 -11.21
N GLU A 42 14.28 6.31 -10.44
CA GLU A 42 15.14 7.42 -10.88
C GLU A 42 14.35 8.59 -11.50
N SER A 43 14.46 8.78 -12.83
CA SER A 43 13.83 9.89 -13.57
C SER A 43 12.37 9.59 -13.96
N ASP A 44 11.84 8.42 -13.68
CA ASP A 44 10.45 8.05 -14.01
C ASP A 44 9.44 8.68 -13.04
N LYS A 45 9.21 9.97 -13.25
CA LYS A 45 8.30 10.76 -12.40
C LYS A 45 6.88 10.21 -12.41
N LYS A 46 6.42 9.62 -13.53
CA LYS A 46 5.05 9.09 -13.62
C LYS A 46 4.87 7.95 -12.62
N ARG A 47 5.77 6.97 -12.60
CA ARG A 47 5.71 5.84 -11.67
C ARG A 47 5.91 6.25 -10.22
N ILE A 48 6.83 7.19 -9.97
CA ILE A 48 7.02 7.76 -8.63
C ILE A 48 5.74 8.40 -8.11
N HIS A 49 5.07 9.23 -8.90
CA HIS A 49 3.81 9.86 -8.51
C HIS A 49 2.68 8.84 -8.40
N HIS A 50 2.67 7.80 -9.23
CA HIS A 50 1.68 6.72 -9.16
C HIS A 50 1.73 6.03 -7.80
N PHE A 51 2.85 5.41 -7.43
CA PHE A 51 2.93 4.66 -6.17
C PHE A 51 2.73 5.54 -4.94
N LEU A 52 3.14 6.82 -4.96
CA LEU A 52 2.88 7.75 -3.85
C LEU A 52 1.38 8.02 -3.67
N LYS A 53 0.63 8.14 -4.77
CA LYS A 53 -0.83 8.29 -4.72
C LYS A 53 -1.51 7.01 -4.23
N VAL A 54 -1.10 5.84 -4.76
CA VAL A 54 -1.63 4.54 -4.32
C VAL A 54 -1.36 4.34 -2.83
N TYR A 55 -0.15 4.61 -2.35
CA TYR A 55 0.19 4.57 -0.93
C TYR A 55 -0.72 5.48 -0.10
N SER A 56 -0.95 6.72 -0.54
CA SER A 56 -1.79 7.68 0.19
C SER A 56 -3.24 7.19 0.33
N PHE A 57 -3.83 6.67 -0.76
CA PHE A 57 -5.18 6.10 -0.71
C PHE A 57 -5.25 4.82 0.11
N ALA A 58 -4.29 3.90 -0.08
CA ALA A 58 -4.21 2.66 0.68
C ALA A 58 -4.15 2.93 2.20
N LYS A 59 -3.27 3.85 2.62
CA LYS A 59 -3.16 4.29 4.01
C LYS A 59 -4.49 4.85 4.53
N THR A 60 -5.11 5.77 3.80
CA THR A 60 -6.36 6.40 4.19
C THR A 60 -7.49 5.38 4.33
N ILE A 61 -7.62 4.46 3.37
CA ILE A 61 -8.66 3.42 3.40
C ILE A 61 -8.38 2.46 4.56
N GLY A 62 -7.14 1.97 4.72
CA GLY A 62 -6.78 1.03 5.76
C GLY A 62 -7.03 1.57 7.17
N GLU A 63 -6.63 2.81 7.44
CA GLU A 63 -6.88 3.48 8.72
C GLU A 63 -8.40 3.65 8.97
N SER A 64 -9.18 4.01 7.94
CA SER A 64 -10.63 4.22 8.05
C SER A 64 -11.41 2.90 8.20
N GLU A 65 -10.91 1.81 7.61
CA GLU A 65 -11.47 0.45 7.77
C GLU A 65 -10.94 -0.24 9.05
N ASN A 66 -10.16 0.46 9.88
CA ASN A 66 -9.62 0.00 11.16
C ASN A 66 -8.74 -1.26 11.04
N LEU A 67 -7.85 -1.30 10.06
CA LEU A 67 -6.85 -2.36 9.97
C LEU A 67 -6.01 -2.46 11.26
N LEU A 68 -5.63 -3.68 11.62
CA LEU A 68 -4.67 -3.90 12.68
C LEU A 68 -3.29 -3.34 12.26
N PRO A 69 -2.45 -2.92 13.22
CA PRO A 69 -1.15 -2.29 12.91
C PRO A 69 -0.28 -3.09 11.93
N ASP A 70 -0.19 -4.41 12.10
CA ASP A 70 0.62 -5.28 11.24
C ASP A 70 0.06 -5.37 9.81
N ASP A 71 -1.27 -5.40 9.66
CA ASP A 71 -1.95 -5.41 8.37
C ASP A 71 -1.87 -4.03 7.70
N GLN A 72 -1.88 -2.95 8.48
CA GLN A 72 -1.69 -1.59 8.00
C GLN A 72 -0.26 -1.40 7.46
N GLU A 73 0.78 -1.86 8.19
CA GLU A 73 2.17 -1.83 7.71
C GLU A 73 2.32 -2.66 6.43
N LEU A 74 1.75 -3.87 6.40
CA LEU A 74 1.75 -4.73 5.21
C LEU A 74 1.13 -4.02 4.01
N LEU A 75 -0.03 -3.41 4.17
CA LEU A 75 -0.73 -2.67 3.13
C LEU A 75 0.10 -1.48 2.62
N GLU A 76 0.62 -0.66 3.54
CA GLU A 76 1.38 0.54 3.20
C GLU A 76 2.66 0.22 2.41
N ILE A 77 3.43 -0.77 2.88
CA ILE A 77 4.64 -1.21 2.19
C ILE A 77 4.31 -1.83 0.83
N SER A 78 3.27 -2.69 0.77
CA SER A 78 2.84 -3.28 -0.50
C SER A 78 2.39 -2.23 -1.51
N ALA A 79 1.66 -1.20 -1.07
CA ALA A 79 1.22 -0.11 -1.93
C ALA A 79 2.38 0.72 -2.51
N ILE A 80 3.49 0.86 -1.77
CA ILE A 80 4.68 1.55 -2.27
C ILE A 80 5.39 0.71 -3.35
N VAL A 81 5.47 -0.62 -3.18
CA VAL A 81 6.28 -1.49 -4.05
C VAL A 81 5.47 -2.29 -5.07
N HIS A 82 4.13 -2.15 -5.14
CA HIS A 82 3.26 -3.02 -5.97
C HIS A 82 3.70 -3.09 -7.43
N ASP A 83 4.10 -1.97 -7.99
CA ASP A 83 4.50 -1.80 -9.40
C ASP A 83 6.02 -1.94 -9.65
N ILE A 84 6.80 -2.39 -8.67
CA ILE A 84 8.27 -2.50 -8.80
C ILE A 84 8.70 -3.39 -9.99
N GLY A 85 7.86 -4.32 -10.39
CA GLY A 85 8.08 -5.23 -11.51
C GLY A 85 8.04 -4.58 -12.90
N ILE A 86 7.49 -3.37 -13.04
CA ILE A 86 7.29 -2.72 -14.34
C ILE A 86 8.61 -2.53 -15.11
N LYS A 87 9.66 -2.00 -14.46
CA LYS A 87 10.95 -1.73 -15.09
C LYS A 87 11.54 -3.00 -15.70
N VAL A 88 11.58 -4.08 -14.95
CA VAL A 88 12.09 -5.38 -15.41
C VAL A 88 11.19 -5.99 -16.46
N SER A 89 9.88 -5.83 -16.36
CA SER A 89 8.90 -6.30 -17.36
C SER A 89 9.11 -5.62 -18.70
N GLU A 90 9.35 -4.32 -18.72
CA GLU A 90 9.65 -3.60 -19.97
C GLU A 90 10.99 -4.01 -20.56
N GLU A 91 12.03 -4.17 -19.72
CA GLU A 91 13.36 -4.61 -20.15
C GLU A 91 13.32 -6.03 -20.78
N LYS A 92 12.60 -6.98 -20.16
CA LYS A 92 12.58 -8.38 -20.61
C LYS A 92 11.56 -8.68 -21.70
N TYR A 93 10.37 -8.06 -21.62
CA TYR A 93 9.22 -8.41 -22.43
C TYR A 93 8.76 -7.28 -23.37
N ASN A 94 9.39 -6.09 -23.26
CA ASN A 94 8.95 -4.87 -23.95
C ASN A 94 7.46 -4.57 -23.67
N SER A 95 7.01 -4.82 -22.43
CA SER A 95 5.60 -4.72 -22.03
C SER A 95 5.47 -4.46 -20.53
N SER A 96 4.56 -3.55 -20.18
CA SER A 96 4.13 -3.28 -18.79
C SER A 96 2.83 -4.00 -18.41
N ALA A 97 2.42 -5.04 -19.15
CA ALA A 97 1.19 -5.77 -18.86
C ALA A 97 1.23 -6.44 -17.48
N GLY A 98 0.11 -6.38 -16.73
CA GLY A 98 0.00 -6.87 -15.34
C GLY A 98 0.56 -8.27 -15.12
N LYS A 99 0.33 -9.21 -16.06
CA LYS A 99 0.88 -10.58 -15.97
C LYS A 99 2.41 -10.64 -15.84
N TYR A 100 3.13 -9.70 -16.45
CA TYR A 100 4.59 -9.63 -16.34
C TYR A 100 5.03 -8.92 -15.08
N GLN A 101 4.25 -7.94 -14.62
CA GLN A 101 4.48 -7.28 -13.33
C GLN A 101 4.31 -8.26 -12.18
N GLU A 102 3.24 -9.07 -12.19
CA GLU A 102 3.01 -10.13 -11.19
C GLU A 102 4.11 -11.21 -11.21
N LEU A 103 4.72 -11.47 -12.37
CA LEU A 103 5.81 -12.43 -12.51
C LEU A 103 7.14 -11.90 -11.96
N GLU A 104 7.49 -10.66 -12.30
CA GLU A 104 8.81 -10.09 -11.97
C GLU A 104 8.82 -9.30 -10.63
N GLY A 105 7.66 -8.72 -10.28
CA GLY A 105 7.52 -7.86 -9.11
C GLY A 105 7.92 -8.49 -7.78
N PRO A 106 7.50 -9.72 -7.45
CA PRO A 106 7.87 -10.36 -6.19
C PRO A 106 9.38 -10.45 -5.97
N HIS A 107 10.14 -10.80 -7.02
CA HIS A 107 11.59 -10.92 -6.93
C HIS A 107 12.29 -9.56 -6.69
N GLU A 108 11.84 -8.52 -7.37
CA GLU A 108 12.40 -7.18 -7.17
C GLU A 108 11.99 -6.60 -5.79
N ALA A 109 10.75 -6.83 -5.35
CA ALA A 109 10.30 -6.45 -4.00
C ALA A 109 11.12 -7.17 -2.90
N GLU A 110 11.37 -8.47 -3.05
CA GLU A 110 12.22 -9.24 -2.13
C GLU A 110 13.62 -8.65 -2.02
N LYS A 111 14.28 -8.36 -3.14
CA LYS A 111 15.61 -7.76 -3.15
C LYS A 111 15.65 -6.42 -2.41
N LEU A 112 14.70 -5.53 -2.73
CA LEU A 112 14.64 -4.20 -2.14
C LEU A 112 14.39 -4.29 -0.63
N LEU A 113 13.38 -5.04 -0.20
CA LEU A 113 13.00 -5.13 1.20
C LEU A 113 14.05 -5.88 2.04
N ALA A 114 14.69 -6.93 1.50
CA ALA A 114 15.80 -7.60 2.17
C ALA A 114 17.00 -6.68 2.38
N ALA A 115 17.34 -5.86 1.37
CA ALA A 115 18.39 -4.85 1.50
C ALA A 115 18.07 -3.77 2.56
N LEU A 116 16.79 -3.49 2.79
CA LEU A 116 16.31 -2.59 3.84
C LEU A 116 16.20 -3.24 5.22
N GLY A 117 16.42 -4.57 5.32
CA GLY A 117 16.46 -5.31 6.58
C GLY A 117 15.10 -5.78 7.09
N TYR A 118 14.12 -5.95 6.21
CA TYR A 118 12.83 -6.54 6.58
C TYR A 118 12.97 -8.06 6.81
N GLU A 119 12.17 -8.59 7.73
CA GLU A 119 12.13 -10.02 8.02
C GLU A 119 11.51 -10.82 6.86
N LYS A 120 12.05 -12.02 6.58
CA LYS A 120 11.62 -12.86 5.46
C LYS A 120 10.13 -13.15 5.46
N THR A 121 9.53 -13.39 6.63
CA THR A 121 8.10 -13.66 6.78
C THR A 121 7.22 -12.46 6.38
N PHE A 122 7.69 -11.24 6.62
CA PHE A 122 7.02 -10.02 6.17
C PHE A 122 7.19 -9.83 4.65
N ILE A 123 8.42 -10.02 4.15
CA ILE A 123 8.73 -9.95 2.72
C ILE A 123 7.83 -10.91 1.93
N ASP A 124 7.65 -12.14 2.39
CA ASP A 124 6.81 -13.14 1.71
C ASP A 124 5.36 -12.68 1.56
N LYS A 125 4.81 -12.02 2.58
CA LYS A 125 3.47 -11.43 2.52
C LYS A 125 3.39 -10.28 1.52
N VAL A 126 4.38 -9.38 1.50
CA VAL A 126 4.43 -8.29 0.51
C VAL A 126 4.55 -8.86 -0.90
N CYS A 127 5.46 -9.82 -1.12
CA CYS A 127 5.63 -10.49 -2.41
C CYS A 127 4.35 -11.17 -2.91
N TYR A 128 3.56 -11.75 -1.99
CA TYR A 128 2.26 -12.30 -2.33
C TYR A 128 1.32 -11.21 -2.89
N LEU A 129 1.19 -10.07 -2.21
CA LEU A 129 0.35 -8.97 -2.70
C LEU A 129 0.85 -8.41 -4.03
N VAL A 130 2.16 -8.18 -4.16
CA VAL A 130 2.79 -7.70 -5.40
C VAL A 130 2.57 -8.66 -6.56
N GLY A 131 2.68 -9.97 -6.32
CA GLY A 131 2.48 -11.01 -7.33
C GLY A 131 1.02 -11.27 -7.72
N HIS A 132 0.05 -10.58 -7.13
CA HIS A 132 -1.37 -10.83 -7.38
C HIS A 132 -2.20 -9.56 -7.55
N HIS A 133 -1.62 -8.35 -7.48
CA HIS A 133 -2.39 -7.10 -7.43
C HIS A 133 -3.22 -6.82 -8.70
N HIS A 134 -2.94 -7.49 -9.81
CA HIS A 134 -3.77 -7.51 -11.01
C HIS A 134 -4.73 -8.72 -11.10
N THR A 135 -4.72 -9.61 -10.09
CA THR A 135 -5.59 -10.80 -10.02
C THR A 135 -6.80 -10.52 -9.14
N TYR A 136 -7.94 -10.21 -9.71
CA TYR A 136 -9.12 -9.72 -8.99
C TYR A 136 -10.10 -10.81 -8.54
N GLY A 137 -9.85 -12.08 -8.92
CA GLY A 137 -10.82 -13.18 -8.72
C GLY A 137 -10.85 -13.77 -7.29
N ASN A 138 -9.72 -13.81 -6.60
CA ASN A 138 -9.56 -14.48 -5.29
C ASN A 138 -8.85 -13.59 -4.28
N ILE A 139 -9.41 -12.42 -4.00
CA ILE A 139 -8.87 -11.51 -2.99
C ILE A 139 -9.29 -12.01 -1.61
N ASP A 140 -8.34 -12.54 -0.85
CA ASP A 140 -8.53 -13.30 0.39
C ASP A 140 -8.30 -12.51 1.68
N THR A 141 -7.64 -11.36 1.59
CA THR A 141 -7.33 -10.53 2.76
C THR A 141 -7.77 -9.08 2.57
N LEU A 142 -8.00 -8.38 3.69
CA LEU A 142 -8.40 -6.97 3.63
C LEU A 142 -7.27 -6.06 3.14
N PRO A 143 -5.99 -6.24 3.53
CA PRO A 143 -4.88 -5.49 2.92
C PRO A 143 -4.80 -5.66 1.40
N TYR A 144 -4.95 -6.87 0.88
CA TYR A 144 -4.97 -7.10 -0.57
C TYR A 144 -6.16 -6.37 -1.23
N ARG A 145 -7.35 -6.47 -0.65
CA ARG A 145 -8.55 -5.76 -1.13
C ARG A 145 -8.31 -4.26 -1.24
N ILE A 146 -7.77 -3.65 -0.19
CA ILE A 146 -7.55 -2.21 -0.14
C ILE A 146 -6.45 -1.79 -1.12
N LEU A 147 -5.39 -2.59 -1.28
CA LEU A 147 -4.35 -2.34 -2.29
C LEU A 147 -4.96 -2.22 -3.69
N VAL A 148 -5.78 -3.20 -4.08
CA VAL A 148 -6.46 -3.20 -5.39
C VAL A 148 -7.39 -1.98 -5.54
N GLU A 149 -8.18 -1.66 -4.53
CA GLU A 149 -9.07 -0.50 -4.58
C GLU A 149 -8.30 0.83 -4.68
N ALA A 150 -7.20 0.98 -3.95
CA ALA A 150 -6.35 2.17 -4.00
C ALA A 150 -5.67 2.34 -5.36
N ASP A 151 -5.17 1.26 -5.95
CA ASP A 151 -4.59 1.26 -7.29
C ASP A 151 -5.63 1.63 -8.35
N PHE A 152 -6.84 1.05 -8.27
CA PHE A 152 -7.96 1.43 -9.16
C PHE A 152 -8.33 2.90 -9.07
N LEU A 153 -8.36 3.51 -7.87
CA LEU A 153 -8.64 4.95 -7.71
C LEU A 153 -7.63 5.81 -8.48
N VAL A 154 -6.37 5.42 -8.44
CA VAL A 154 -5.28 6.14 -9.12
C VAL A 154 -5.32 5.90 -10.61
N ASN A 155 -5.46 4.64 -11.06
CA ASN A 155 -5.51 4.28 -12.48
C ASN A 155 -6.70 4.94 -13.19
N LEU A 156 -7.90 4.91 -12.60
CA LEU A 156 -9.09 5.59 -13.17
C LEU A 156 -8.84 7.09 -13.39
N TYR A 157 -8.11 7.74 -12.48
CA TYR A 157 -7.74 9.15 -12.62
C TYR A 157 -6.65 9.35 -13.68
N GLU A 158 -5.58 8.54 -13.64
CA GLU A 158 -4.42 8.71 -14.54
C GLU A 158 -4.75 8.40 -16.01
N ASP A 159 -5.70 7.50 -16.24
CA ASP A 159 -6.19 7.11 -17.56
C ASP A 159 -7.34 8.02 -18.07
N ASP A 160 -7.67 9.09 -17.34
CA ASP A 160 -8.81 9.96 -17.64
C ASP A 160 -10.10 9.17 -17.91
N SER A 161 -10.33 8.17 -17.05
CA SER A 161 -11.42 7.21 -17.23
C SER A 161 -12.79 7.85 -17.11
N SER A 162 -13.73 7.39 -17.93
CA SER A 162 -15.11 7.89 -17.91
C SER A 162 -15.82 7.53 -16.60
N ARG A 163 -16.87 8.31 -16.26
CA ARG A 163 -17.76 7.99 -15.14
C ARG A 163 -18.33 6.56 -15.24
N SER A 164 -18.69 6.11 -16.44
CA SER A 164 -19.20 4.76 -16.67
C SER A 164 -18.15 3.67 -16.32
N ALA A 165 -16.87 3.92 -16.59
CA ALA A 165 -15.79 3.01 -16.17
C ALA A 165 -15.68 2.97 -14.65
N ALA A 166 -15.80 4.11 -13.98
CA ALA A 166 -15.79 4.18 -12.53
C ALA A 166 -17.02 3.48 -11.89
N GLU A 167 -18.22 3.59 -12.49
CA GLU A 167 -19.41 2.84 -12.06
C GLU A 167 -19.21 1.32 -12.19
N GLN A 168 -18.60 0.86 -13.28
CA GLN A 168 -18.26 -0.56 -13.43
C GLN A 168 -17.23 -1.05 -12.40
N ALA A 169 -16.22 -0.22 -12.09
CA ALA A 169 -15.25 -0.53 -11.05
C ALA A 169 -15.93 -0.58 -9.68
N TYR A 170 -16.85 0.35 -9.37
CA TYR A 170 -17.64 0.34 -8.15
C TYR A 170 -18.34 -1.01 -7.92
N ASP A 171 -18.99 -1.55 -8.94
CA ASP A 171 -19.74 -2.80 -8.84
C ASP A 171 -18.85 -4.03 -8.78
N LYS A 172 -17.77 -4.05 -9.58
CA LYS A 172 -16.96 -5.25 -9.78
C LYS A 172 -15.79 -5.36 -8.80
N ILE A 173 -15.16 -4.25 -8.45
CA ILE A 173 -13.89 -4.21 -7.73
C ILE A 173 -14.07 -3.75 -6.27
N PHE A 174 -14.73 -2.62 -6.05
CA PHE A 174 -14.81 -2.01 -4.73
C PHE A 174 -15.71 -2.79 -3.76
N ARG A 175 -15.21 -3.05 -2.55
CA ARG A 175 -15.93 -3.78 -1.49
C ARG A 175 -15.87 -3.06 -0.16
N THR A 176 -14.80 -2.29 0.13
CA THR A 176 -14.71 -1.52 1.37
C THR A 176 -15.67 -0.34 1.35
N ASN A 177 -16.17 0.06 2.52
CA ASN A 177 -17.06 1.22 2.63
C ASN A 177 -16.32 2.52 2.27
N THR A 178 -15.09 2.66 2.75
CA THR A 178 -14.25 3.84 2.51
C THR A 178 -13.86 3.95 1.05
N GLY A 179 -13.37 2.86 0.42
CA GLY A 179 -13.01 2.86 -0.99
C GLY A 179 -14.18 3.21 -1.90
N LYS A 180 -15.36 2.62 -1.65
CA LYS A 180 -16.62 2.96 -2.36
C LYS A 180 -16.99 4.43 -2.21
N ASN A 181 -16.88 4.98 -1.00
CA ASN A 181 -17.21 6.39 -0.75
C ASN A 181 -16.24 7.33 -1.48
N LEU A 182 -14.93 7.05 -1.42
CA LEU A 182 -13.93 7.83 -2.15
C LEU A 182 -14.18 7.81 -3.65
N LEU A 183 -14.43 6.63 -4.23
CA LEU A 183 -14.73 6.51 -5.65
C LEU A 183 -15.98 7.30 -6.05
N LYS A 184 -17.06 7.23 -5.25
CA LYS A 184 -18.28 8.01 -5.50
C LYS A 184 -18.01 9.50 -5.51
N ILE A 185 -17.28 10.03 -4.54
CA ILE A 185 -16.95 11.45 -4.44
C ILE A 185 -16.07 11.89 -5.61
N MET A 186 -15.02 11.13 -5.92
CA MET A 186 -14.05 11.51 -6.95
C MET A 186 -14.64 11.51 -8.36
N PHE A 187 -15.55 10.58 -8.66
CA PHE A 187 -16.12 10.39 -10.00
C PHE A 187 -17.61 10.78 -10.11
N LEU A 188 -18.15 11.43 -9.07
CA LEU A 188 -19.55 11.91 -9.01
C LEU A 188 -20.56 10.80 -9.33
N ILE A 189 -20.31 9.58 -8.80
CA ILE A 189 -21.24 8.43 -8.94
C ILE A 189 -22.39 8.60 -7.93
N PRO A 190 -23.64 8.35 -8.30
CA PRO A 190 -24.81 8.50 -7.42
C PRO A 190 -24.83 7.54 -6.23
#